data_6ea296b124db7f0f558c4b96b0cbd267
#
_entry.id   6ea296b124db7f0f558c4b96b0cbd267
#
_cell.length_a   1.000
_cell.length_b   1.000
_cell.length_c   1.000
_cell.angle_alpha   90.00
_cell.angle_beta   90.00
_cell.angle_gamma   90.00
#
_symmetry.space_group_name_H-M   'P 1'
#
loop_
_entity.id
_entity.type
_entity.pdbx_description
1 polymer ?
#
loop_
_entity_poly.entity_id
_entity_poly.type
_entity_poly.pdbx_seq_one_letter_code
_entity_poly.pdbx_strand_id
1 'polypeptide(L)'
;MKLEEMQDIIDEQNLQVNEYMRSSRALLHGPAGSIMAKTVYGIKDRDIQNSIFFHTTGRPQMELLDKIIFLADYIEPSRDFPGINIIRRNAQKNLDTAVLSAYDATIRHLLDQKEYIYELTFLGRNDLIKHMGNK
;
A
#
# COMPACT_ATOMS: atom_id res chain seq x y z
N MET A 1 -17.11 0.00 1.43
CA MET A 1 -17.36 -1.46 1.41
C MET A 1 -17.14 -2.05 2.79
N LYS A 2 -18.03 -2.92 3.20
CA LYS A 2 -17.92 -3.59 4.51
C LYS A 2 -16.90 -4.72 4.46
N LEU A 3 -16.35 -5.07 5.62
CA LEU A 3 -15.36 -6.16 5.71
C LEU A 3 -15.89 -7.48 5.15
N GLU A 4 -17.13 -7.82 5.47
CA GLU A 4 -17.76 -9.06 5.00
C GLU A 4 -17.86 -9.11 3.47
N GLU A 5 -18.17 -7.98 2.84
CA GLU A 5 -18.22 -7.88 1.38
C GLU A 5 -16.84 -8.09 0.76
N MET A 6 -15.81 -7.54 1.39
CA MET A 6 -14.42 -7.77 0.95
C MET A 6 -14.01 -9.22 1.10
N GLN A 7 -14.37 -9.84 2.21
CA GLN A 7 -14.09 -11.26 2.45
C GLN A 7 -14.76 -12.14 1.41
N ASP A 8 -16.01 -11.84 1.05
CA ASP A 8 -16.72 -12.58 0.02
C ASP A 8 -16.04 -12.48 -1.34
N ILE A 9 -15.57 -11.28 -1.71
CA ILE A 9 -14.82 -11.06 -2.97
C ILE A 9 -13.54 -11.90 -2.99
N ILE A 10 -12.81 -11.90 -1.89
CA ILE A 10 -11.58 -12.69 -1.74
C ILE A 10 -11.87 -14.19 -1.87
N ASP A 11 -12.91 -14.66 -1.21
CA ASP A 11 -13.29 -16.08 -1.20
C ASP A 11 -13.75 -16.55 -2.58
N GLU A 12 -14.53 -15.76 -3.29
CA GLU A 12 -14.98 -16.10 -4.64
C GLU A 12 -13.83 -16.32 -5.62
N GLN A 13 -12.72 -15.63 -5.43
CA GLN A 13 -11.54 -15.77 -6.27
C GLN A 13 -10.52 -16.77 -5.72
N ASN A 14 -10.81 -17.42 -4.61
CA ASN A 14 -9.90 -18.34 -3.92
C ASN A 14 -8.53 -17.72 -3.62
N LEU A 15 -8.49 -16.41 -3.36
CA LEU A 15 -7.26 -15.73 -3.05
C LEU A 15 -6.81 -16.05 -1.63
N GLN A 16 -5.58 -16.54 -1.50
CA GLN A 16 -5.00 -16.85 -0.20
C GLN A 16 -4.43 -15.58 0.43
N VAL A 17 -4.96 -15.20 1.58
CA VAL A 17 -4.46 -14.10 2.41
C VAL A 17 -4.29 -14.61 3.83
N ASN A 18 -3.35 -14.02 4.59
CA ASN A 18 -3.21 -14.45 5.98
C ASN A 18 -4.42 -14.01 6.80
N GLU A 19 -4.60 -14.65 7.95
CA GLU A 19 -5.77 -14.38 8.81
C GLU A 19 -5.84 -12.94 9.29
N TYR A 20 -4.70 -12.32 9.54
CA TYR A 20 -4.66 -10.94 10.00
C TYR A 20 -5.16 -9.99 8.94
N MET A 21 -4.70 -10.15 7.71
CA MET A 21 -5.19 -9.37 6.56
C MET A 21 -6.69 -9.59 6.36
N ARG A 22 -7.14 -10.86 6.42
CA ARG A 22 -8.54 -11.20 6.23
C ARG A 22 -9.46 -10.51 7.23
N SER A 23 -8.99 -10.28 8.45
CA SER A 23 -9.77 -9.66 9.52
C SER A 23 -9.62 -8.14 9.57
N SER A 24 -8.80 -7.55 8.72
CA SER A 24 -8.53 -6.12 8.70
C SER A 24 -9.11 -5.46 7.45
N ARG A 25 -10.10 -4.60 7.65
CA ARG A 25 -10.66 -3.79 6.56
C ARG A 25 -9.58 -2.94 5.88
N ALA A 26 -8.69 -2.36 6.69
CA ALA A 26 -7.60 -1.52 6.19
C ALA A 26 -6.65 -2.28 5.28
N LEU A 27 -6.36 -3.54 5.61
CA LEU A 27 -5.44 -4.37 4.81
C LEU A 27 -6.14 -5.04 3.64
N LEU A 28 -7.41 -5.41 3.78
CA LEU A 28 -8.11 -6.21 2.79
C LEU A 28 -8.64 -5.40 1.61
N HIS A 29 -8.83 -4.09 1.78
CA HIS A 29 -9.45 -3.29 0.72
C HIS A 29 -8.59 -3.19 -0.55
N GLY A 30 -7.28 -3.26 -0.45
CA GLY A 30 -6.39 -3.30 -1.60
C GLY A 30 -6.62 -4.55 -2.46
N PRO A 31 -6.44 -5.74 -1.89
CA PRO A 31 -6.75 -7.00 -2.60
C PRO A 31 -8.17 -7.05 -3.15
N ALA A 32 -9.17 -6.71 -2.36
CA ALA A 32 -10.56 -6.71 -2.81
C ALA A 32 -10.79 -5.71 -3.95
N GLY A 33 -10.23 -4.50 -3.84
CA GLY A 33 -10.32 -3.49 -4.89
C GLY A 33 -9.66 -3.92 -6.18
N SER A 34 -8.53 -4.61 -6.11
CA SER A 34 -7.84 -5.15 -7.27
C SER A 34 -8.71 -6.18 -8.01
N ILE A 35 -9.36 -7.07 -7.26
CA ILE A 35 -10.28 -8.05 -7.83
C ILE A 35 -11.47 -7.35 -8.50
N MET A 36 -12.06 -6.35 -7.85
CA MET A 36 -13.17 -5.58 -8.43
C MET A 36 -12.77 -4.84 -9.70
N ALA A 37 -11.57 -4.28 -9.72
CA ALA A 37 -11.04 -3.63 -10.92
C ALA A 37 -11.07 -4.58 -12.11
N LYS A 38 -10.68 -5.83 -11.89
CA LYS A 38 -10.69 -6.86 -12.93
C LYS A 38 -12.09 -7.34 -13.28
N THR A 39 -12.89 -7.71 -12.27
CA THR A 39 -14.16 -8.42 -12.48
C THR A 39 -15.32 -7.48 -12.81
N VAL A 40 -15.36 -6.29 -12.23
CA VAL A 40 -16.46 -5.33 -12.43
C VAL A 40 -16.13 -4.33 -13.53
N TYR A 41 -14.90 -3.82 -13.55
CA TYR A 41 -14.50 -2.76 -14.47
C TYR A 41 -13.70 -3.24 -15.67
N GLY A 42 -13.42 -4.55 -15.75
CA GLY A 42 -12.75 -5.15 -16.90
C GLY A 42 -11.28 -4.76 -17.07
N ILE A 43 -10.63 -4.29 -16.02
CA ILE A 43 -9.21 -3.90 -16.07
C ILE A 43 -8.36 -5.16 -16.09
N LYS A 44 -7.64 -5.36 -17.21
CA LYS A 44 -6.80 -6.55 -17.41
C LYS A 44 -5.31 -6.28 -17.24
N ASP A 45 -4.92 -5.02 -17.21
CA ASP A 45 -3.53 -4.62 -17.05
C ASP A 45 -3.01 -5.03 -15.67
N ARG A 46 -1.96 -5.86 -15.65
CA ARG A 46 -1.39 -6.40 -14.43
C ARG A 46 -0.75 -5.32 -13.56
N ASP A 47 -0.12 -4.32 -14.16
CA ASP A 47 0.54 -3.24 -13.42
C ASP A 47 -0.50 -2.39 -12.68
N ILE A 48 -1.65 -2.13 -13.31
CA ILE A 48 -2.75 -1.43 -12.66
C ILE A 48 -3.32 -2.27 -11.52
N GLN A 49 -3.56 -3.54 -11.75
CA GLN A 49 -4.06 -4.46 -10.71
C GLN A 49 -3.12 -4.51 -9.51
N ASN A 50 -1.82 -4.64 -9.75
CA ASN A 50 -0.81 -4.69 -8.68
C ASN A 50 -0.75 -3.36 -7.91
N SER A 51 -0.83 -2.22 -8.61
CA SER A 51 -0.80 -0.92 -7.94
C SER A 51 -1.98 -0.75 -6.99
N ILE A 52 -3.14 -1.27 -7.33
CA ILE A 52 -4.31 -1.27 -6.44
C ILE A 52 -4.12 -2.25 -5.29
N PHE A 53 -3.67 -3.46 -5.60
CA PHE A 53 -3.50 -4.54 -4.61
C PHE A 53 -2.58 -4.12 -3.47
N PHE A 54 -1.46 -3.48 -3.80
CA PHE A 54 -0.40 -3.15 -2.85
C PHE A 54 -0.37 -1.69 -2.41
N HIS A 55 -1.41 -0.90 -2.74
CA HIS A 55 -1.36 0.54 -2.47
C HIS A 55 -1.32 0.90 -0.98
N THR A 56 -1.82 0.05 -0.11
CA THR A 56 -1.82 0.28 1.34
C THR A 56 -0.57 -0.27 2.01
N THR A 57 -0.18 -1.47 1.65
CA THR A 57 0.91 -2.19 2.33
C THR A 57 2.27 -1.90 1.73
N GLY A 58 2.34 -1.59 0.43
CA GLY A 58 3.58 -1.67 -0.31
C GLY A 58 4.00 -3.11 -0.55
N ARG A 59 5.15 -3.28 -1.18
CA ARG A 59 5.76 -4.60 -1.42
C ARG A 59 7.22 -4.42 -1.83
N PRO A 60 8.05 -5.48 -1.75
CA PRO A 60 9.35 -5.48 -2.42
C PRO A 60 9.20 -5.31 -3.92
N GLN A 61 10.19 -4.73 -4.57
CA GLN A 61 10.26 -4.55 -6.02
C GLN A 61 9.06 -3.78 -6.61
N MET A 62 8.65 -2.70 -5.94
CA MET A 62 7.59 -1.85 -6.49
C MET A 62 8.01 -1.24 -7.82
N GLU A 63 7.14 -1.37 -8.82
CA GLU A 63 7.26 -0.69 -10.08
C GLU A 63 6.94 0.80 -9.92
N LEU A 64 7.21 1.59 -10.94
CA LEU A 64 6.97 3.03 -10.89
C LEU A 64 5.51 3.35 -10.56
N LEU A 65 4.56 2.66 -11.19
CA LEU A 65 3.14 2.88 -10.94
C LEU A 65 2.75 2.53 -9.51
N ASP A 66 3.30 1.44 -8.95
CA ASP A 66 3.07 1.06 -7.55
C ASP A 66 3.48 2.20 -6.61
N LYS A 67 4.66 2.77 -6.83
CA LYS A 67 5.19 3.85 -6.01
C LYS A 67 4.33 5.11 -6.10
N ILE A 68 3.90 5.45 -7.31
CA ILE A 68 3.07 6.64 -7.54
C ILE A 68 1.73 6.50 -6.82
N ILE A 69 1.06 5.37 -6.96
CA ILE A 69 -0.25 5.15 -6.34
C ILE A 69 -0.12 5.04 -4.82
N PHE A 70 0.86 4.32 -4.32
CA PHE A 70 1.15 4.22 -2.89
C PHE A 70 1.34 5.60 -2.27
N LEU A 71 2.18 6.43 -2.89
CA LEU A 71 2.46 7.77 -2.37
C LEU A 71 1.28 8.72 -2.53
N ALA A 72 0.60 8.70 -3.69
CA ALA A 72 -0.53 9.58 -3.95
C ALA A 72 -1.67 9.35 -2.94
N ASP A 73 -1.94 8.09 -2.62
CA ASP A 73 -2.93 7.76 -1.59
C ASP A 73 -2.51 8.29 -0.22
N TYR A 74 -1.24 8.16 0.11
CA TYR A 74 -0.72 8.54 1.42
C TYR A 74 -0.73 10.05 1.67
N ILE A 75 -0.48 10.85 0.62
CA ILE A 75 -0.37 12.31 0.74
C ILE A 75 -1.54 13.06 0.09
N GLU A 76 -2.64 12.38 -0.19
CA GLU A 76 -3.78 13.02 -0.84
C GLU A 76 -4.25 14.25 -0.01
N PRO A 77 -4.86 15.28 -0.66
CA PRO A 77 -5.05 16.59 -0.02
C PRO A 77 -5.86 16.60 1.27
N SER A 78 -6.78 15.64 1.46
CA SER A 78 -7.60 15.61 2.67
C SER A 78 -6.85 15.04 3.89
N ARG A 79 -5.69 14.42 3.69
CA ARG A 79 -4.91 13.86 4.79
C ARG A 79 -4.12 14.95 5.49
N ASP A 80 -4.11 14.88 6.81
CA ASP A 80 -3.37 15.81 7.65
C ASP A 80 -2.81 15.06 8.85
N PHE A 81 -1.49 14.96 8.92
CA PHE A 81 -0.80 14.36 10.06
C PHE A 81 0.59 15.01 10.19
N PRO A 82 1.22 14.94 11.38
CA PRO A 82 2.54 15.52 11.58
C PRO A 82 3.57 14.98 10.57
N GLY A 83 4.27 15.87 9.87
CA GLY A 83 5.30 15.51 8.90
C GLY A 83 4.82 15.33 7.47
N ILE A 84 3.49 15.40 7.20
CA ILE A 84 2.97 15.20 5.84
C ILE A 84 3.53 16.23 4.84
N ASN A 85 3.73 17.47 5.28
CA ASN A 85 4.24 18.52 4.39
C ASN A 85 5.68 18.25 3.94
N ILE A 86 6.48 17.61 4.77
CA ILE A 86 7.84 17.20 4.41
C ILE A 86 7.77 16.13 3.30
N ILE A 87 6.87 15.17 3.45
CA ILE A 87 6.67 14.10 2.46
C ILE A 87 6.18 14.70 1.14
N ARG A 88 5.23 15.62 1.18
CA ARG A 88 4.72 16.31 -0.01
C ARG A 88 5.82 17.08 -0.74
N ARG A 89 6.72 17.74 -0.02
CA ARG A 89 7.88 18.42 -0.63
C ARG A 89 8.83 17.42 -1.26
N ASN A 90 9.13 16.32 -0.58
CA ASN A 90 9.99 15.27 -1.11
C ASN A 90 9.40 14.65 -2.38
N ALA A 91 8.07 14.49 -2.43
CA ALA A 91 7.39 13.93 -3.60
C ALA A 91 7.68 14.70 -4.89
N GLN A 92 7.92 16.00 -4.79
CA GLN A 92 8.22 16.84 -5.94
C GLN A 92 9.69 16.77 -6.37
N LYS A 93 10.56 16.24 -5.52
CA LYS A 93 12.00 16.20 -5.76
C LYS A 93 12.52 14.80 -6.07
N ASN A 94 12.09 13.83 -5.30
CA ASN A 94 12.58 12.45 -5.41
C ASN A 94 11.51 11.49 -4.92
N LEU A 95 10.98 10.70 -5.85
CA LEU A 95 9.90 9.75 -5.56
C LEU A 95 10.30 8.71 -4.51
N ASP A 96 11.48 8.11 -4.65
CA ASP A 96 11.94 7.07 -3.73
C ASP A 96 12.13 7.60 -2.31
N THR A 97 12.67 8.80 -2.16
CA THR A 97 12.81 9.45 -0.86
C THR A 97 11.44 9.68 -0.21
N ALA A 98 10.46 10.14 -0.98
CA ALA A 98 9.10 10.36 -0.48
C ALA A 98 8.41 9.04 -0.10
N VAL A 99 8.56 8.01 -0.92
CA VAL A 99 8.00 6.68 -0.63
C VAL A 99 8.62 6.10 0.64
N LEU A 100 9.93 6.24 0.81
CA LEU A 100 10.60 5.79 2.04
C LEU A 100 10.06 6.53 3.26
N SER A 101 9.89 7.84 3.16
CA SER A 101 9.31 8.64 4.25
C SER A 101 7.89 8.18 4.60
N ALA A 102 7.10 7.83 3.60
CA ALA A 102 5.75 7.30 3.80
C ALA A 102 5.77 5.94 4.51
N TYR A 103 6.65 5.03 4.10
CA TYR A 103 6.85 3.76 4.80
C TYR A 103 7.23 3.98 6.27
N ASP A 104 8.20 4.83 6.51
CA ASP A 104 8.71 5.07 7.87
C ASP A 104 7.63 5.70 8.76
N ALA A 105 6.89 6.66 8.24
CA ALA A 105 5.79 7.30 8.98
C ALA A 105 4.67 6.28 9.30
N THR A 106 4.34 5.41 8.35
CA THR A 106 3.35 4.35 8.55
C THR A 106 3.80 3.40 9.66
N ILE A 107 5.04 2.94 9.61
CA ILE A 107 5.57 2.00 10.60
C ILE A 107 5.63 2.64 11.99
N ARG A 108 6.07 3.90 12.09
CA ARG A 108 6.07 4.62 13.36
C ARG A 108 4.68 4.75 13.94
N HIS A 109 3.70 5.09 13.12
CA HIS A 109 2.30 5.18 13.55
C HIS A 109 1.79 3.84 14.08
N LEU A 110 2.05 2.74 13.37
CA LEU A 110 1.65 1.41 13.81
C LEU A 110 2.33 1.02 15.13
N LEU A 111 3.60 1.35 15.29
CA LEU A 111 4.32 1.12 16.55
C LEU A 111 3.70 1.93 17.70
N ASP A 112 3.40 3.20 17.47
CA ASP A 112 2.82 4.08 18.49
C ASP A 112 1.42 3.61 18.92
N GLN A 113 0.65 3.08 17.98
CA GLN A 113 -0.68 2.53 18.25
C GLN A 113 -0.66 1.08 18.72
N LYS A 114 0.52 0.47 18.79
CA LYS A 114 0.70 -0.95 19.16
C LYS A 114 -0.10 -1.88 18.24
N GLU A 115 -0.13 -1.55 16.97
CA GLU A 115 -0.83 -2.32 15.95
C GLU A 115 0.13 -3.26 15.20
N TYR A 116 -0.45 -4.28 14.60
CA TYR A 116 0.28 -5.24 13.79
C TYR A 116 0.90 -4.56 12.56
N ILE A 117 2.17 -4.86 12.30
CA ILE A 117 2.86 -4.40 11.10
C ILE A 117 2.83 -5.55 10.08
N TYR A 118 2.09 -5.37 9.00
CA TYR A 118 2.01 -6.38 7.95
C TYR A 118 3.39 -6.56 7.29
N GLU A 119 3.77 -7.81 7.06
CA GLU A 119 5.13 -8.18 6.64
C GLU A 119 5.58 -7.46 5.37
N LEU A 120 4.71 -7.32 4.36
CA LEU A 120 5.07 -6.65 3.12
C LEU A 120 5.43 -5.18 3.31
N THR A 121 4.90 -4.52 4.35
CA THR A 121 5.22 -3.11 4.60
C THR A 121 6.68 -2.94 4.98
N PHE A 122 7.17 -3.70 5.93
CA PHE A 122 8.59 -3.55 6.29
C PHE A 122 9.52 -4.23 5.28
N LEU A 123 9.10 -5.30 4.63
CA LEU A 123 9.88 -5.92 3.55
C LEU A 123 10.01 -4.96 2.36
N GLY A 124 8.94 -4.28 1.99
CA GLY A 124 8.96 -3.28 0.93
C GLY A 124 9.84 -2.09 1.27
N ARG A 125 9.74 -1.62 2.50
CA ARG A 125 10.59 -0.55 3.01
C ARG A 125 12.08 -0.94 2.93
N ASN A 126 12.44 -2.13 3.39
CA ASN A 126 13.82 -2.60 3.40
C ASN A 126 14.36 -2.80 1.98
N ASP A 127 13.54 -3.31 1.08
CA ASP A 127 13.89 -3.45 -0.33
C ASP A 127 14.20 -2.09 -0.97
N LEU A 128 13.36 -1.10 -0.69
CA LEU A 128 13.57 0.26 -1.21
C LEU A 128 14.89 0.84 -0.72
N ILE A 129 15.21 0.71 0.56
CA ILE A 129 16.48 1.18 1.12
C ILE A 129 17.66 0.49 0.45
N LYS A 130 17.55 -0.81 0.25
CA LYS A 130 18.60 -1.59 -0.40
C LYS A 130 18.91 -1.07 -1.80
N HIS A 131 17.88 -0.73 -2.57
CA HIS A 131 18.04 -0.17 -3.91
C HIS A 131 18.57 1.27 -3.89
N MET A 132 18.10 2.09 -2.94
CA MET A 132 18.60 3.46 -2.78
C MET A 132 20.05 3.49 -2.31
N GLY A 133 20.44 2.54 -1.47
CA GLY A 133 21.80 2.44 -0.92
C GLY A 133 22.85 2.00 -1.94
N ASN A 134 22.43 1.50 -3.09
CA ASN A 134 23.34 1.05 -4.16
C ASN A 134 23.79 2.19 -5.11
N LYS A 135 23.75 3.41 -4.62
CA LYS A 135 24.18 4.57 -5.40
C LYS A 135 25.70 4.67 -5.48
#